data_f608c29c9bd0069dc32720aa24050659
#
_entry.id   f608c29c9bd0069dc32720aa24050659
#
_cell.length_a   1.000
_cell.length_b   1.000
_cell.length_c   1.000
_cell.angle_alpha   90.00
_cell.angle_beta   90.00
_cell.angle_gamma   90.00
#
_symmetry.space_group_name_H-M   'P 1'
#
loop_
_entity.id
_entity.type
_entity.pdbx_description
1 polymer ?
#
loop_
_entity_poly.entity_id
_entity_poly.type
_entity_poly.pdbx_seq_one_letter_code
_entity_poly.pdbx_strand_id
1 'polypeptide(L)'
;VTSDGAYPTFNYYVAGFGGTLLKTPYAGDHEDPNALLDLADKQKAKLVYLANPDNPMGTWHEADVIESMIAKVPEGCLLILDEAYVEFVPEGTAPKVDINDAKVIRMRTFSKGYGMAGARVGYALGAADLIGQFEKIRNHFGMNRAAQAGALAALGDQGWLAHVRQQVAQGRATIGQIAKENGLSTLPSATNFVAIDCGRDGHFAKAVLDELVANGLFVRMPF
;
A
#
# COMPACT_ATOMS: atom_id res chain seq x y z
N VAL A 1 -15.05 -3.67 0.81
CA VAL A 1 -14.92 -2.42 1.59
C VAL A 1 -13.50 -1.91 1.45
N THR A 2 -13.31 -0.61 1.35
CA THR A 2 -12.02 0.08 1.31
C THR A 2 -12.16 1.52 1.84
N SER A 3 -11.06 2.24 2.02
CA SER A 3 -11.08 3.66 2.37
C SER A 3 -11.35 4.55 1.16
N ASP A 4 -12.01 5.69 1.39
CA ASP A 4 -12.23 6.69 0.35
C ASP A 4 -10.93 7.48 0.12
N GLY A 5 -10.37 7.39 -1.08
CA GLY A 5 -9.05 7.94 -1.40
C GLY A 5 -7.92 6.91 -1.40
N ALA A 6 -8.15 5.66 -0.96
CA ALA A 6 -7.17 4.58 -1.07
C ALA A 6 -6.79 4.29 -2.53
N TYR A 7 -5.64 3.64 -2.73
CA TYR A 7 -5.10 3.34 -4.06
C TYR A 7 -6.14 2.63 -4.96
N PRO A 8 -6.44 3.17 -6.13
CA PRO A 8 -7.68 2.85 -6.86
C PRO A 8 -7.70 1.49 -7.57
N THR A 9 -6.58 0.77 -7.64
CA THR A 9 -6.52 -0.48 -8.42
C THR A 9 -7.51 -1.53 -7.91
N PHE A 10 -7.63 -1.69 -6.57
CA PHE A 10 -8.63 -2.57 -5.96
C PHE A 10 -10.05 -2.17 -6.40
N ASN A 11 -10.35 -0.88 -6.37
CA ASN A 11 -11.66 -0.35 -6.73
C ASN A 11 -12.05 -0.67 -8.18
N TYR A 12 -11.09 -0.52 -9.11
CA TYR A 12 -11.30 -0.83 -10.52
C TYR A 12 -11.60 -2.32 -10.75
N TYR A 13 -10.88 -3.21 -10.04
CA TYR A 13 -11.14 -4.64 -10.15
C TYR A 13 -12.50 -5.02 -9.55
N VAL A 14 -12.84 -4.50 -8.36
CA VAL A 14 -14.17 -4.76 -7.77
C VAL A 14 -15.27 -4.34 -8.73
N ALA A 15 -15.21 -3.15 -9.29
CA ALA A 15 -16.18 -2.66 -10.28
C ALA A 15 -16.16 -3.49 -11.58
N GLY A 16 -14.97 -3.81 -12.09
CA GLY A 16 -14.80 -4.57 -13.34
C GLY A 16 -15.36 -5.99 -13.28
N PHE A 17 -15.37 -6.61 -12.09
CA PHE A 17 -15.98 -7.91 -11.85
C PHE A 17 -17.44 -7.83 -11.33
N GLY A 18 -18.07 -6.66 -11.40
CA GLY A 18 -19.48 -6.46 -11.02
C GLY A 18 -19.72 -6.44 -9.50
N GLY A 19 -18.68 -6.25 -8.69
CA GLY A 19 -18.81 -6.11 -7.25
C GLY A 19 -19.31 -4.73 -6.84
N THR A 20 -19.97 -4.64 -5.69
CA THR A 20 -20.36 -3.37 -5.06
C THR A 20 -19.22 -2.87 -4.17
N LEU A 21 -18.73 -1.67 -4.44
CA LEU A 21 -17.70 -1.02 -3.65
C LEU A 21 -18.34 -0.15 -2.56
N LEU A 22 -17.94 -0.40 -1.32
CA LEU A 22 -18.32 0.41 -0.16
C LEU A 22 -17.07 1.05 0.42
N LYS A 23 -17.19 2.28 0.90
CA LYS A 23 -16.06 3.08 1.36
C LYS A 23 -16.29 3.65 2.75
N THR A 24 -15.20 3.80 3.52
CA THR A 24 -15.13 4.55 4.78
C THR A 24 -14.22 5.77 4.61
N PRO A 25 -14.44 6.86 5.34
CA PRO A 25 -13.49 7.95 5.36
C PRO A 25 -12.18 7.54 6.05
N TYR A 26 -11.10 8.27 5.81
CA TYR A 26 -9.89 8.22 6.62
C TYR A 26 -10.15 8.76 8.03
N ALA A 27 -9.41 8.28 9.01
CA ALA A 27 -9.30 8.86 10.34
C ALA A 27 -8.04 9.74 10.39
N GLY A 28 -8.21 11.04 10.16
CA GLY A 28 -7.07 11.94 9.90
C GLY A 28 -6.33 11.51 8.62
N ASP A 29 -5.05 11.19 8.75
CA ASP A 29 -4.17 10.82 7.63
C ASP A 29 -4.01 9.29 7.48
N HIS A 30 -4.81 8.49 8.16
CA HIS A 30 -4.72 7.02 8.16
C HIS A 30 -6.02 6.39 7.69
N GLU A 31 -5.93 5.27 6.99
CA GLU A 31 -7.08 4.37 6.85
C GLU A 31 -7.55 3.93 8.24
N ASP A 32 -8.86 3.74 8.45
CA ASP A 32 -9.42 3.33 9.74
C ASP A 32 -9.77 1.83 9.75
N PRO A 33 -8.93 0.97 10.36
CA PRO A 33 -9.18 -0.46 10.43
C PRO A 33 -10.51 -0.82 11.10
N ASN A 34 -10.93 -0.08 12.14
CA ASN A 34 -12.18 -0.36 12.83
C ASN A 34 -13.38 0.01 11.96
N ALA A 35 -13.39 1.20 11.36
CA ALA A 35 -14.47 1.62 10.47
C ALA A 35 -14.60 0.69 9.25
N LEU A 36 -13.49 0.19 8.71
CA LEU A 36 -13.48 -0.79 7.62
C LEU A 36 -14.16 -2.10 8.05
N LEU A 37 -13.82 -2.64 9.22
CA LEU A 37 -14.39 -3.88 9.75
C LEU A 37 -15.87 -3.73 10.13
N ASP A 38 -16.23 -2.62 10.77
CA ASP A 38 -17.62 -2.32 11.16
C ASP A 38 -18.53 -2.24 9.92
N LEU A 39 -18.06 -1.56 8.86
CA LEU A 39 -18.80 -1.50 7.61
C LEU A 39 -18.87 -2.88 6.94
N ALA A 40 -17.78 -3.64 6.97
CA ALA A 40 -17.75 -5.00 6.40
C ALA A 40 -18.73 -5.93 7.11
N ASP A 41 -18.78 -5.92 8.43
CA ASP A 41 -19.72 -6.75 9.20
C ASP A 41 -21.18 -6.33 8.95
N LYS A 42 -21.47 -5.04 9.05
CA LYS A 42 -22.80 -4.48 8.82
C LYS A 42 -23.35 -4.83 7.44
N GLN A 43 -22.51 -4.80 6.41
CA GLN A 43 -22.91 -5.04 5.01
C GLN A 43 -22.67 -6.48 4.56
N LYS A 44 -22.16 -7.34 5.45
CA LYS A 44 -21.78 -8.73 5.12
C LYS A 44 -20.86 -8.80 3.90
N ALA A 45 -19.88 -7.88 3.88
CA ALA A 45 -18.95 -7.76 2.78
C ALA A 45 -18.06 -9.01 2.66
N LYS A 46 -17.67 -9.36 1.44
CA LYS A 46 -16.81 -10.51 1.18
C LYS A 46 -15.32 -10.18 1.26
N LEU A 47 -14.99 -8.91 1.01
CA LEU A 47 -13.62 -8.44 0.96
C LEU A 47 -13.48 -7.11 1.71
N VAL A 48 -12.42 -6.99 2.49
CA VAL A 48 -11.90 -5.73 3.02
C VAL A 48 -10.51 -5.53 2.45
N TYR A 49 -10.19 -4.32 2.03
CA TYR A 49 -8.85 -3.94 1.57
C TYR A 49 -8.29 -2.88 2.50
N LEU A 50 -7.04 -3.07 2.91
CA LEU A 50 -6.22 -2.10 3.63
C LEU A 50 -4.81 -2.11 3.04
N ALA A 51 -4.23 -0.94 2.79
CA ALA A 51 -2.82 -0.80 2.45
C ALA A 51 -2.00 -0.43 3.69
N ASN A 52 -0.94 -1.21 3.97
CA ASN A 52 -0.04 -0.90 5.07
C ASN A 52 1.42 -1.17 4.69
N PRO A 53 2.23 -0.14 4.41
CA PRO A 53 1.93 1.32 4.40
C PRO A 53 0.96 1.77 3.30
N ASP A 54 0.24 2.85 3.59
CA ASP A 54 -0.79 3.39 2.72
C ASP A 54 -0.23 4.12 1.48
N ASN A 55 -0.99 4.09 0.44
CA ASN A 55 -0.88 4.93 -0.74
C ASN A 55 -2.25 5.55 -1.03
N PRO A 56 -2.45 6.88 -0.88
CA PRO A 56 -1.48 7.94 -1.20
C PRO A 56 -0.80 8.62 -0.01
N MET A 57 -1.20 8.39 1.24
CA MET A 57 -0.74 9.22 2.36
C MET A 57 0.69 8.87 2.82
N GLY A 58 1.15 7.64 2.61
CA GLY A 58 2.45 7.15 3.07
C GLY A 58 2.47 6.70 4.53
N THR A 59 1.40 6.94 5.26
CA THR A 59 1.23 6.57 6.67
C THR A 59 1.17 5.06 6.86
N TRP A 60 1.33 4.59 8.09
CA TRP A 60 1.26 3.17 8.41
C TRP A 60 0.66 2.94 9.79
N HIS A 61 0.17 1.75 10.01
CA HIS A 61 -0.22 1.24 11.32
C HIS A 61 0.86 0.32 11.87
N GLU A 62 1.04 0.35 13.19
CA GLU A 62 1.94 -0.55 13.90
C GLU A 62 1.44 -2.01 13.85
N ALA A 63 2.33 -2.95 14.13
CA ALA A 63 2.05 -4.38 14.01
C ALA A 63 0.82 -4.83 14.78
N ASP A 64 0.66 -4.38 16.02
CA ASP A 64 -0.43 -4.74 16.92
C ASP A 64 -1.80 -4.29 16.42
N VAL A 65 -1.87 -3.13 15.74
CA VAL A 65 -3.10 -2.62 15.10
C VAL A 65 -3.52 -3.56 13.97
N ILE A 66 -2.57 -3.96 13.11
CA ILE A 66 -2.86 -4.88 11.98
C ILE A 66 -3.19 -6.27 12.49
N GLU A 67 -2.46 -6.78 13.48
CA GLU A 67 -2.74 -8.08 14.10
C GLU A 67 -4.13 -8.10 14.76
N SER A 68 -4.50 -7.02 15.47
CA SER A 68 -5.85 -6.84 16.01
C SER A 68 -6.93 -6.77 14.94
N MET A 69 -6.65 -6.09 13.80
CA MET A 69 -7.57 -6.06 12.67
C MET A 69 -7.82 -7.45 12.11
N ILE A 70 -6.77 -8.22 11.85
CA ILE A 70 -6.87 -9.59 11.31
C ILE A 70 -7.71 -10.48 12.23
N ALA A 71 -7.46 -10.40 13.54
CA ALA A 71 -8.21 -11.18 14.52
C ALA A 71 -9.73 -10.90 14.49
N LYS A 72 -10.11 -9.66 14.16
CA LYS A 72 -11.50 -9.18 14.14
C LYS A 72 -12.16 -9.23 12.76
N VAL A 73 -11.51 -9.75 11.73
CA VAL A 73 -12.14 -9.90 10.39
C VAL A 73 -13.42 -10.71 10.53
N PRO A 74 -14.58 -10.19 10.06
CA PRO A 74 -15.86 -10.87 10.18
C PRO A 74 -15.88 -12.25 9.52
N GLU A 75 -16.69 -13.15 10.02
CA GLU A 75 -16.89 -14.47 9.41
C GLU A 75 -17.37 -14.34 7.95
N GLY A 76 -16.76 -15.10 7.05
CA GLY A 76 -17.07 -15.08 5.62
C GLY A 76 -16.54 -13.85 4.87
N CYS A 77 -15.72 -13.03 5.53
CA CYS A 77 -14.98 -11.92 4.94
C CYS A 77 -13.48 -12.26 4.85
N LEU A 78 -12.79 -11.69 3.87
CA LEU A 78 -11.35 -11.84 3.67
C LEU A 78 -10.70 -10.46 3.64
N LEU A 79 -9.64 -10.28 4.44
CA LEU A 79 -8.78 -9.10 4.38
C LEU A 79 -7.74 -9.28 3.27
N ILE A 80 -7.68 -8.30 2.38
CA ILE A 80 -6.57 -8.11 1.45
C ILE A 80 -5.67 -7.04 2.06
N LEU A 81 -4.53 -7.48 2.61
CA LEU A 81 -3.51 -6.59 3.19
C LEU A 81 -2.47 -6.29 2.11
N ASP A 82 -2.52 -5.08 1.58
CA ASP A 82 -1.57 -4.62 0.57
C ASP A 82 -0.30 -4.11 1.25
N GLU A 83 0.76 -4.88 1.13
CA GLU A 83 2.08 -4.60 1.69
C GLU A 83 3.09 -4.16 0.62
N ALA A 84 2.63 -3.44 -0.41
CA ALA A 84 3.48 -3.02 -1.52
C ALA A 84 4.70 -2.17 -1.10
N TYR A 85 4.66 -1.58 0.08
CA TYR A 85 5.74 -0.74 0.63
C TYR A 85 6.34 -1.27 1.93
N VAL A 86 6.06 -2.51 2.30
CA VAL A 86 6.48 -3.09 3.59
C VAL A 86 8.00 -3.07 3.80
N GLU A 87 8.80 -3.06 2.74
CA GLU A 87 10.25 -2.94 2.83
C GLU A 87 10.74 -1.61 3.43
N PHE A 88 9.89 -0.57 3.47
CA PHE A 88 10.24 0.77 3.94
C PHE A 88 9.74 1.10 5.35
N VAL A 89 8.96 0.21 5.97
CA VAL A 89 8.48 0.42 7.35
C VAL A 89 9.63 0.46 8.35
N PRO A 90 9.47 1.15 9.48
CA PRO A 90 10.42 1.06 10.58
C PRO A 90 10.63 -0.39 11.04
N GLU A 91 11.79 -0.69 11.58
CA GLU A 91 12.09 -2.03 12.07
C GLU A 91 11.14 -2.41 13.23
N GLY A 92 10.61 -3.63 13.17
CA GLY A 92 9.69 -4.14 14.19
C GLY A 92 8.21 -3.81 13.96
N THR A 93 7.85 -2.98 12.97
CA THR A 93 6.44 -2.60 12.71
C THR A 93 5.71 -3.51 11.73
N ALA A 94 6.40 -4.43 11.07
CA ALA A 94 5.73 -5.41 10.21
C ALA A 94 4.95 -6.44 11.06
N PRO A 95 3.65 -6.68 10.77
CA PRO A 95 2.83 -7.59 11.56
C PRO A 95 3.33 -9.04 11.47
N LYS A 96 3.22 -9.76 12.59
CA LYS A 96 3.44 -11.21 12.65
C LYS A 96 2.12 -11.89 12.29
N VAL A 97 2.02 -12.42 11.10
CA VAL A 97 0.81 -13.08 10.60
C VAL A 97 1.10 -14.55 10.40
N ASP A 98 0.25 -15.42 10.96
CA ASP A 98 0.29 -16.85 10.64
C ASP A 98 -0.06 -17.02 9.16
N ILE A 99 0.83 -17.65 8.41
CA ILE A 99 0.62 -17.92 6.98
C ILE A 99 -0.59 -18.81 6.70
N ASN A 100 -1.03 -19.56 7.69
CA ASN A 100 -2.21 -20.42 7.57
C ASN A 100 -3.51 -19.73 8.00
N ASP A 101 -3.48 -18.46 8.40
CA ASP A 101 -4.69 -17.73 8.74
C ASP A 101 -5.55 -17.54 7.47
N ALA A 102 -6.74 -18.13 7.48
CA ALA A 102 -7.67 -18.09 6.37
C ALA A 102 -8.40 -16.73 6.22
N LYS A 103 -8.17 -15.78 7.13
CA LYS A 103 -8.82 -14.47 7.14
C LYS A 103 -8.06 -13.40 6.36
N VAL A 104 -6.81 -13.66 5.96
CA VAL A 104 -5.95 -12.65 5.35
C VAL A 104 -5.15 -13.20 4.18
N ILE A 105 -5.05 -12.39 3.11
CA ILE A 105 -4.05 -12.54 2.05
C ILE A 105 -3.19 -11.29 2.07
N ARG A 106 -1.86 -11.48 2.16
CA ARG A 106 -0.87 -10.40 2.11
C ARG A 106 -0.34 -10.28 0.70
N MET A 107 -0.38 -9.08 0.13
CA MET A 107 0.05 -8.81 -1.25
C MET A 107 1.36 -8.02 -1.25
N ARG A 108 2.40 -8.55 -1.88
CA ARG A 108 3.73 -7.92 -1.98
C ARG A 108 4.20 -7.79 -3.42
N THR A 109 5.12 -6.88 -3.67
CA THR A 109 5.61 -6.60 -5.02
C THR A 109 7.13 -6.37 -5.05
N PHE A 110 7.75 -6.73 -6.16
CA PHE A 110 9.13 -6.34 -6.46
C PHE A 110 9.23 -4.96 -7.13
N SER A 111 8.10 -4.30 -7.37
CA SER A 111 8.04 -3.04 -8.12
C SER A 111 8.58 -1.83 -7.35
N LYS A 112 8.73 -1.91 -6.00
CA LYS A 112 9.06 -0.79 -5.11
C LYS A 112 10.46 -0.95 -4.52
N GLY A 113 10.62 -1.54 -3.35
CA GLY A 113 11.90 -1.69 -2.68
C GLY A 113 12.97 -2.38 -3.52
N TYR A 114 12.58 -3.32 -4.33
CA TYR A 114 13.48 -4.06 -5.22
C TYR A 114 13.72 -3.41 -6.60
N GLY A 115 13.05 -2.30 -6.92
CA GLY A 115 13.28 -1.55 -8.16
C GLY A 115 12.82 -2.24 -9.45
N MET A 116 12.02 -3.30 -9.39
CA MET A 116 11.67 -4.15 -10.53
C MET A 116 10.28 -3.86 -11.13
N ALA A 117 9.84 -2.59 -11.13
CA ALA A 117 8.50 -2.22 -11.60
C ALA A 117 8.21 -2.70 -13.03
N GLY A 118 9.19 -2.62 -13.94
CA GLY A 118 9.06 -3.07 -15.33
C GLY A 118 8.98 -4.59 -15.50
N ALA A 119 9.45 -5.38 -14.53
CA ALA A 119 9.44 -6.84 -14.60
C ALA A 119 8.05 -7.46 -14.36
N ARG A 120 7.11 -6.69 -13.80
CA ARG A 120 5.73 -7.11 -13.49
C ARG A 120 5.66 -8.37 -12.63
N VAL A 121 6.40 -8.38 -11.52
CA VAL A 121 6.45 -9.50 -10.57
C VAL A 121 6.03 -9.05 -9.17
N GLY A 122 5.24 -9.88 -8.53
CA GLY A 122 4.78 -9.76 -7.16
C GLY A 122 4.40 -11.13 -6.63
N TYR A 123 4.02 -11.19 -5.37
CA TYR A 123 3.62 -12.43 -4.75
C TYR A 123 2.55 -12.20 -3.68
N ALA A 124 1.80 -13.25 -3.40
CA ALA A 124 0.82 -13.30 -2.33
C ALA A 124 1.24 -14.32 -1.28
N LEU A 125 0.96 -14.02 -0.02
CA LEU A 125 1.19 -14.90 1.14
C LEU A 125 -0.15 -15.13 1.83
N GLY A 126 -0.47 -16.38 2.15
CA GLY A 126 -1.71 -16.75 2.83
C GLY A 126 -1.89 -18.27 2.89
N ALA A 127 -2.99 -18.70 3.50
CA ALA A 127 -3.34 -20.13 3.61
C ALA A 127 -3.37 -20.81 2.23
N ALA A 128 -2.87 -22.05 2.17
CA ALA A 128 -2.69 -22.77 0.92
C ALA A 128 -3.98 -22.87 0.08
N ASP A 129 -5.12 -23.08 0.73
CA ASP A 129 -6.41 -23.17 0.05
C ASP A 129 -6.86 -21.84 -0.57
N LEU A 130 -6.52 -20.70 0.05
CA LEU A 130 -6.76 -19.38 -0.51
C LEU A 130 -5.85 -19.11 -1.70
N ILE A 131 -4.55 -19.34 -1.54
CA ILE A 131 -3.57 -19.14 -2.62
C ILE A 131 -3.85 -20.05 -3.79
N GLY A 132 -4.29 -21.29 -3.55
CA GLY A 132 -4.70 -22.23 -4.60
C GLY A 132 -5.84 -21.72 -5.50
N GLN A 133 -6.67 -20.77 -5.03
CA GLN A 133 -7.73 -20.19 -5.87
C GLN A 133 -7.17 -19.34 -7.02
N PHE A 134 -5.99 -18.74 -6.86
CA PHE A 134 -5.36 -17.96 -7.94
C PHE A 134 -5.03 -18.82 -9.16
N GLU A 135 -4.74 -20.11 -8.97
CA GLU A 135 -4.47 -21.04 -10.08
C GLU A 135 -5.66 -21.15 -11.05
N LYS A 136 -6.88 -20.89 -10.60
CA LYS A 136 -8.09 -20.97 -11.43
C LYS A 136 -8.23 -19.82 -12.43
N ILE A 137 -7.60 -18.67 -12.14
CA ILE A 137 -7.82 -17.42 -12.90
C ILE A 137 -6.53 -16.76 -13.39
N ARG A 138 -5.34 -17.14 -12.84
CA ARG A 138 -4.10 -16.53 -13.27
C ARG A 138 -3.73 -16.96 -14.70
N ASN A 139 -3.02 -16.10 -15.41
CA ASN A 139 -2.36 -16.51 -16.64
C ASN A 139 -1.20 -17.47 -16.32
N HIS A 140 -1.30 -18.73 -16.70
CA HIS A 140 -0.33 -19.79 -16.37
C HIS A 140 1.09 -19.51 -16.86
N PHE A 141 1.25 -18.76 -17.94
CA PHE A 141 2.56 -18.41 -18.51
C PHE A 141 2.83 -16.90 -18.44
N GLY A 142 2.11 -16.18 -17.56
CA GLY A 142 2.14 -14.71 -17.47
C GLY A 142 3.46 -14.12 -16.95
N MET A 143 4.26 -14.91 -16.20
CA MET A 143 5.53 -14.43 -15.67
C MET A 143 6.69 -14.86 -16.55
N ASN A 144 7.39 -13.88 -17.15
CA ASN A 144 8.55 -14.15 -18.01
C ASN A 144 9.77 -14.67 -17.23
N ARG A 145 10.66 -15.41 -17.90
CA ARG A 145 11.84 -16.03 -17.25
C ARG A 145 12.82 -15.01 -16.67
N ALA A 146 12.98 -13.85 -17.31
CA ALA A 146 13.87 -12.80 -16.80
C ALA A 146 13.33 -12.21 -15.49
N ALA A 147 12.02 -12.00 -15.37
CA ALA A 147 11.38 -11.57 -14.12
C ALA A 147 11.55 -12.58 -12.99
N GLN A 148 11.42 -13.89 -13.28
CA GLN A 148 11.62 -14.95 -12.29
C GLN A 148 13.07 -14.98 -11.78
N ALA A 149 14.05 -15.00 -12.68
CA ALA A 149 15.47 -14.99 -12.34
C ALA A 149 15.86 -13.71 -11.58
N GLY A 150 15.36 -12.54 -12.04
CA GLY A 150 15.61 -11.25 -11.39
C GLY A 150 15.02 -11.17 -10.00
N ALA A 151 13.78 -11.66 -9.80
CA ALA A 151 13.14 -11.68 -8.48
C ALA A 151 13.90 -12.57 -7.48
N LEU A 152 14.36 -13.74 -7.93
CA LEU A 152 15.15 -14.63 -7.09
C LEU A 152 16.49 -13.98 -6.69
N ALA A 153 17.17 -13.34 -7.64
CA ALA A 153 18.42 -12.63 -7.38
C ALA A 153 18.19 -11.45 -6.41
N ALA A 154 17.13 -10.66 -6.63
CA ALA A 154 16.78 -9.52 -5.78
C ALA A 154 16.46 -9.92 -4.34
N LEU A 155 15.75 -11.06 -4.13
CA LEU A 155 15.50 -11.60 -2.79
C LEU A 155 16.79 -12.01 -2.08
N GLY A 156 17.80 -12.46 -2.81
CA GLY A 156 19.12 -12.81 -2.26
C GLY A 156 19.98 -11.58 -1.93
N ASP A 157 19.72 -10.42 -2.52
CA ASP A 157 20.52 -9.20 -2.34
C ASP A 157 19.93 -8.27 -1.27
N GLN A 158 19.98 -8.71 -0.03
CA GLN A 158 19.50 -7.92 1.11
C GLN A 158 20.41 -6.69 1.39
N GLY A 159 21.68 -6.74 0.97
CA GLY A 159 22.59 -5.60 1.08
C GLY A 159 22.15 -4.43 0.19
N TRP A 160 21.74 -4.72 -1.05
CA TRP A 160 21.18 -3.71 -1.94
C TRP A 160 19.86 -3.15 -1.42
N LEU A 161 18.96 -4.00 -0.93
CA LEU A 161 17.69 -3.55 -0.34
C LEU A 161 17.94 -2.60 0.85
N ALA A 162 18.88 -2.91 1.73
CA ALA A 162 19.26 -2.04 2.84
C ALA A 162 19.77 -0.68 2.34
N HIS A 163 20.62 -0.67 1.29
CA HIS A 163 21.09 0.56 0.64
C HIS A 163 19.91 1.39 0.09
N VAL A 164 18.97 0.77 -0.63
CA VAL A 164 17.79 1.45 -1.17
C VAL A 164 16.94 2.06 -0.04
N ARG A 165 16.69 1.31 1.05
CA ARG A 165 15.98 1.84 2.23
C ARG A 165 16.65 3.09 2.80
N GLN A 166 17.96 3.09 2.91
CA GLN A 166 18.73 4.25 3.39
C GLN A 166 18.60 5.45 2.45
N GLN A 167 18.72 5.25 1.14
CA GLN A 167 18.59 6.32 0.14
C GLN A 167 17.17 6.92 0.15
N VAL A 168 16.13 6.07 0.26
CA VAL A 168 14.75 6.53 0.36
C VAL A 168 14.51 7.32 1.66
N ALA A 169 15.04 6.87 2.79
CA ALA A 169 14.94 7.59 4.05
C ALA A 169 15.59 8.98 3.98
N GLN A 170 16.77 9.06 3.37
CA GLN A 170 17.46 10.34 3.13
C GLN A 170 16.67 11.25 2.19
N GLY A 171 16.13 10.70 1.09
CA GLY A 171 15.28 11.46 0.14
C GLY A 171 14.04 12.03 0.83
N ARG A 172 13.34 11.23 1.66
CA ARG A 172 12.19 11.71 2.45
C ARG A 172 12.59 12.85 3.39
N ALA A 173 13.70 12.73 4.08
CA ALA A 173 14.20 13.78 4.96
C ALA A 173 14.52 15.08 4.21
N THR A 174 15.16 14.97 3.03
CA THR A 174 15.46 16.13 2.16
C THR A 174 14.18 16.82 1.69
N ILE A 175 13.18 16.06 1.23
CA ILE A 175 11.87 16.62 0.83
C ILE A 175 11.19 17.30 2.02
N GLY A 176 11.20 16.68 3.20
CA GLY A 176 10.64 17.27 4.42
C GLY A 176 11.31 18.59 4.81
N GLN A 177 12.62 18.69 4.67
CA GLN A 177 13.36 19.92 4.92
C GLN A 177 12.98 21.03 3.91
N ILE A 178 12.93 20.69 2.62
CA ILE A 178 12.52 21.63 1.57
C ILE A 178 11.08 22.12 1.79
N ALA A 179 10.15 21.22 2.13
CA ALA A 179 8.77 21.58 2.44
C ALA A 179 8.71 22.58 3.60
N LYS A 180 9.42 22.31 4.69
CA LYS A 180 9.50 23.17 5.87
C LYS A 180 10.07 24.55 5.55
N GLU A 181 11.12 24.62 4.76
CA GLU A 181 11.75 25.88 4.31
C GLU A 181 10.80 26.75 3.48
N ASN A 182 9.79 26.13 2.85
CA ASN A 182 8.74 26.80 2.09
C ASN A 182 7.40 26.95 2.84
N GLY A 183 7.40 26.77 4.15
CA GLY A 183 6.20 26.94 4.98
C GLY A 183 5.14 25.85 4.82
N LEU A 184 5.55 24.68 4.29
CA LEU A 184 4.72 23.49 4.13
C LEU A 184 5.14 22.41 5.14
N SER A 185 4.35 21.36 5.26
CA SER A 185 4.70 20.20 6.09
C SER A 185 4.57 18.89 5.30
N THR A 186 5.19 17.83 5.82
CA THR A 186 5.06 16.48 5.25
C THR A 186 4.42 15.56 6.25
N LEU A 187 3.63 14.61 5.77
CA LEU A 187 3.16 13.51 6.60
C LEU A 187 4.32 12.53 6.87
N PRO A 188 4.32 11.87 8.04
CA PRO A 188 5.19 10.73 8.26
C PRO A 188 4.97 9.69 7.17
N SER A 189 6.06 9.15 6.60
CA SER A 189 5.97 8.19 5.51
C SER A 189 6.82 6.95 5.73
N ALA A 190 6.21 5.78 5.52
CA ALA A 190 6.87 4.48 5.42
C ALA A 190 6.82 3.93 3.98
N THR A 191 6.86 4.81 2.98
CA THR A 191 6.88 4.48 1.55
C THR A 191 8.10 5.09 0.85
N ASN A 192 8.21 4.95 -0.46
CA ASN A 192 9.22 5.64 -1.26
C ASN A 192 8.73 6.97 -1.86
N PHE A 193 7.73 7.57 -1.25
CA PHE A 193 7.22 8.91 -1.55
C PHE A 193 6.84 9.63 -0.25
N VAL A 194 6.47 10.91 -0.36
CA VAL A 194 6.02 11.74 0.76
C VAL A 194 4.77 12.51 0.33
N ALA A 195 3.75 12.50 1.17
CA ALA A 195 2.63 13.43 1.03
C ALA A 195 2.99 14.77 1.66
N ILE A 196 2.77 15.86 0.94
CA ILE A 196 3.02 17.23 1.38
C ILE A 196 1.68 17.88 1.70
N ASP A 197 1.51 18.29 2.95
CA ASP A 197 0.39 19.10 3.38
C ASP A 197 0.69 20.59 3.05
N CYS A 198 -0.13 21.14 2.16
CA CYS A 198 -0.03 22.54 1.77
C CYS A 198 -0.67 23.51 2.78
N GLY A 199 -1.25 23.02 3.88
CA GLY A 199 -1.82 23.80 4.98
C GLY A 199 -3.04 24.65 4.60
N ARG A 200 -3.64 24.40 3.41
CA ARG A 200 -4.78 25.14 2.85
C ARG A 200 -5.71 24.17 2.10
N ASP A 201 -6.65 24.72 1.36
CA ASP A 201 -7.61 23.96 0.58
C ASP A 201 -7.01 23.30 -0.69
N GLY A 202 -7.82 22.46 -1.33
CA GLY A 202 -7.42 21.76 -2.55
C GLY A 202 -7.12 22.67 -3.75
N HIS A 203 -7.69 23.90 -3.79
CA HIS A 203 -7.37 24.87 -4.83
C HIS A 203 -5.93 25.38 -4.71
N PHE A 204 -5.48 25.63 -3.49
CA PHE A 204 -4.10 26.01 -3.24
C PHE A 204 -3.13 24.85 -3.55
N ALA A 205 -3.45 23.63 -3.10
CA ALA A 205 -2.65 22.46 -3.41
C ALA A 205 -2.54 22.24 -4.94
N LYS A 206 -3.63 22.45 -5.68
CA LYS A 206 -3.63 22.41 -7.15
C LYS A 206 -2.73 23.48 -7.76
N ALA A 207 -2.76 24.69 -7.24
CA ALA A 207 -1.88 25.76 -7.72
C ALA A 207 -0.40 25.45 -7.48
N VAL A 208 -0.05 24.88 -6.32
CA VAL A 208 1.31 24.40 -6.04
C VAL A 208 1.72 23.29 -7.02
N LEU A 209 0.84 22.31 -7.28
CA LEU A 209 1.08 21.27 -8.26
C LEU A 209 1.37 21.86 -9.65
N ASP A 210 0.52 22.79 -10.12
CA ASP A 210 0.64 23.37 -11.45
C ASP A 210 1.95 24.15 -11.60
N GLU A 211 2.37 24.88 -10.58
CA GLU A 211 3.66 25.60 -10.56
C GLU A 211 4.84 24.64 -10.59
N LEU A 212 4.81 23.57 -9.81
CA LEU A 212 5.86 22.53 -9.83
C LEU A 212 5.98 21.88 -11.21
N VAL A 213 4.84 21.52 -11.81
CA VAL A 213 4.80 20.92 -13.16
C VAL A 213 5.31 21.89 -14.22
N ALA A 214 4.94 23.19 -14.14
CA ALA A 214 5.44 24.22 -15.06
C ALA A 214 6.98 24.40 -14.98
N ASN A 215 7.57 24.11 -13.82
CA ASN A 215 9.00 24.13 -13.59
C ASN A 215 9.70 22.77 -13.81
N GLY A 216 9.01 21.79 -14.43
CA GLY A 216 9.56 20.48 -14.78
C GLY A 216 9.60 19.46 -13.64
N LEU A 217 8.93 19.73 -12.50
CA LEU A 217 8.83 18.83 -11.36
C LEU A 217 7.48 18.08 -11.42
N PHE A 218 7.54 16.80 -11.78
CA PHE A 218 6.34 15.97 -11.90
C PHE A 218 5.95 15.37 -10.54
N VAL A 219 4.86 15.88 -9.95
CA VAL A 219 4.24 15.40 -8.72
C VAL A 219 2.75 15.11 -8.94
N ARG A 220 2.06 14.54 -7.95
CA ARG A 220 0.63 14.21 -8.04
C ARG A 220 -0.12 14.74 -6.83
N MET A 221 -1.40 15.05 -7.02
CA MET A 221 -2.34 15.12 -5.91
C MET A 221 -2.80 13.70 -5.52
N PRO A 222 -3.14 13.46 -4.24
CA PRO A 222 -3.92 12.29 -3.83
C PRO A 222 -5.24 12.19 -4.62
N PHE A 223 -5.83 11.00 -4.65
CA PHE A 223 -7.07 10.71 -5.38
C PHE A 223 -8.30 11.24 -4.65
#